data_2177f179734baf8f507472c3f6943e88
#
_entry.id   2177f179734baf8f507472c3f6943e88
#
_cell.length_a   1.000
_cell.length_b   1.000
_cell.length_c   1.000
_cell.angle_alpha   90.00
_cell.angle_beta   90.00
_cell.angle_gamma   90.00
#
_symmetry.space_group_name_H-M   'P 1'
#
loop_
_entity.id
_entity.type
_entity.pdbx_description
1 polymer ?
#
loop_
_entity_poly.entity_id
_entity_poly.type
_entity_poly.pdbx_seq_one_letter_code
_entity_poly.pdbx_strand_id
1 'polypeptide(L)'
;MKISEKKFNLWFNAFILVGMLLAVVVTNVYKFQQPGARHFMLLLASVGALTGVINTVLSANGNILTFLFGLIDVTIASYVAFDSSIRPGGDPVWGNFALHAFYFLPMQFVGWWQWRKRGASSKKKVRARRLDGRQWAMLSAAFAAGTVTAYLILCAVGGSPETEGFIRTVILFDALVLVLNILGQVLMSLAFMEQWVVWILVNIFSICLWGGKALSSPDSSYTVVMVIKYIFYFLNSLNGLRIWYGLSRGER
;
A
#
# COMPACT_ATOMS: atom_id res chain seq x y z
N MET A 1 30.78 17.52 2.59
CA MET A 1 30.26 17.64 1.21
C MET A 1 28.75 17.52 1.28
N LYS A 2 27.97 18.61 1.10
CA LYS A 2 26.50 18.57 1.11
C LYS A 2 26.03 17.97 -0.22
N ILE A 3 25.46 16.78 -0.18
CA ILE A 3 24.79 16.19 -1.35
C ILE A 3 23.57 17.08 -1.69
N SER A 4 23.44 17.49 -2.95
CA SER A 4 22.28 18.29 -3.35
C SER A 4 20.99 17.45 -3.17
N GLU A 5 19.90 18.06 -2.73
CA GLU A 5 18.62 17.39 -2.50
C GLU A 5 18.15 16.61 -3.73
N LYS A 6 18.39 17.15 -4.93
CA LYS A 6 18.07 16.50 -6.20
C LYS A 6 18.85 15.19 -6.39
N LYS A 7 20.16 15.18 -6.07
CA LYS A 7 21.00 13.98 -6.15
C LYS A 7 20.58 12.95 -5.10
N PHE A 8 20.31 13.38 -3.87
CA PHE A 8 19.80 12.50 -2.83
C PHE A 8 18.51 11.81 -3.26
N ASN A 9 17.50 12.56 -3.73
CA ASN A 9 16.24 11.99 -4.17
C ASN A 9 16.41 10.99 -5.33
N LEU A 10 17.31 11.28 -6.28
CA LEU A 10 17.59 10.38 -7.40
C LEU A 10 18.15 9.04 -6.89
N TRP A 11 19.19 9.08 -6.07
CA TRP A 11 19.82 7.88 -5.53
C TRP A 11 18.88 7.10 -4.60
N PHE A 12 18.13 7.79 -3.77
CA PHE A 12 17.16 7.16 -2.88
C PHE A 12 16.04 6.46 -3.66
N ASN A 13 15.48 7.12 -4.67
CA ASN A 13 14.46 6.50 -5.53
C ASN A 13 15.02 5.29 -6.28
N ALA A 14 16.26 5.38 -6.79
CA ALA A 14 16.93 4.25 -7.43
C ALA A 14 17.12 3.09 -6.44
N PHE A 15 17.57 3.35 -5.21
CA PHE A 15 17.70 2.35 -4.16
C PHE A 15 16.36 1.65 -3.85
N ILE A 16 15.28 2.40 -3.69
CA ILE A 16 13.94 1.84 -3.46
C ILE A 16 13.51 0.97 -4.64
N LEU A 17 13.62 1.46 -5.89
CA LEU A 17 13.22 0.73 -7.09
C LEU A 17 14.01 -0.57 -7.26
N VAL A 18 15.33 -0.53 -7.10
CA VAL A 18 16.20 -1.70 -7.23
C VAL A 18 15.94 -2.71 -6.11
N GLY A 19 15.83 -2.25 -4.86
CA GLY A 19 15.53 -3.12 -3.71
C GLY A 19 14.19 -3.84 -3.87
N MET A 20 13.18 -3.14 -4.34
CA MET A 20 11.87 -3.72 -4.60
C MET A 20 11.87 -4.67 -5.80
N LEU A 21 12.59 -4.31 -6.87
CA LEU A 21 12.77 -5.22 -8.01
C LEU A 21 13.41 -6.54 -7.56
N LEU A 22 14.47 -6.45 -6.75
CA LEU A 22 15.11 -7.64 -6.17
C LEU A 22 14.14 -8.46 -5.33
N ALA A 23 13.33 -7.83 -4.46
CA ALA A 23 12.33 -8.53 -3.66
C ALA A 23 11.30 -9.25 -4.54
N VAL A 24 10.83 -8.61 -5.64
CA VAL A 24 9.92 -9.22 -6.61
C VAL A 24 10.58 -10.41 -7.31
N VAL A 25 11.82 -10.25 -7.78
CA VAL A 25 12.56 -11.32 -8.47
C VAL A 25 12.76 -12.52 -7.54
N VAL A 26 13.22 -12.31 -6.30
CA VAL A 26 13.41 -13.39 -5.33
C VAL A 26 12.09 -14.11 -5.04
N THR A 27 10.99 -13.36 -4.84
CA THR A 27 9.67 -13.96 -4.62
C THR A 27 9.24 -14.81 -5.81
N ASN A 28 9.48 -14.34 -7.04
CA ASN A 28 9.10 -15.09 -8.23
C ASN A 28 9.95 -16.34 -8.42
N VAL A 29 11.25 -16.25 -8.29
CA VAL A 29 12.14 -17.43 -8.40
C VAL A 29 11.70 -18.51 -7.42
N TYR A 30 11.40 -18.13 -6.17
CA TYR A 30 10.88 -19.05 -5.16
C TYR A 30 9.53 -19.67 -5.57
N LYS A 31 8.56 -18.85 -6.00
CA LYS A 31 7.23 -19.33 -6.37
C LYS A 31 7.22 -20.15 -7.66
N PHE A 32 8.07 -19.83 -8.65
CA PHE A 32 8.18 -20.60 -9.89
C PHE A 32 8.65 -22.03 -9.66
N GLN A 33 9.39 -22.27 -8.58
CA GLN A 33 9.88 -23.62 -8.22
C GLN A 33 8.84 -24.46 -7.46
N GLN A 34 7.72 -23.87 -7.03
CA GLN A 34 6.70 -24.59 -6.27
C GLN A 34 5.87 -25.49 -7.20
N PRO A 35 5.52 -26.72 -6.77
CA PRO A 35 4.61 -27.59 -7.51
C PRO A 35 3.27 -26.88 -7.77
N GLY A 36 2.76 -26.94 -9.00
CA GLY A 36 1.50 -26.31 -9.38
C GLY A 36 1.58 -24.78 -9.60
N ALA A 37 2.78 -24.22 -9.69
CA ALA A 37 2.96 -22.79 -9.98
C ALA A 37 2.29 -22.38 -11.30
N ARG A 38 1.47 -21.32 -11.26
CA ARG A 38 0.80 -20.75 -12.44
C ARG A 38 1.66 -19.63 -13.01
N HIS A 39 2.57 -19.96 -13.91
CA HIS A 39 3.58 -19.05 -14.45
C HIS A 39 2.99 -17.75 -15.00
N PHE A 40 1.89 -17.83 -15.77
CA PHE A 40 1.22 -16.64 -16.29
C PHE A 40 0.73 -15.70 -15.17
N MET A 41 0.07 -16.25 -14.15
CA MET A 41 -0.43 -15.45 -13.03
C MET A 41 0.69 -14.87 -12.18
N LEU A 42 1.80 -15.60 -12.04
CA LEU A 42 3.00 -15.08 -11.37
C LEU A 42 3.64 -13.94 -12.14
N LEU A 43 3.74 -14.05 -13.47
CA LEU A 43 4.22 -12.96 -14.32
C LEU A 43 3.30 -11.74 -14.25
N LEU A 44 1.99 -11.95 -14.32
CA LEU A 44 1.01 -10.87 -14.20
C LEU A 44 1.10 -10.18 -12.84
N ALA A 45 1.17 -10.94 -11.74
CA ALA A 45 1.36 -10.40 -10.38
C ALA A 45 2.69 -9.63 -10.25
N SER A 46 3.74 -10.06 -10.96
CA SER A 46 5.03 -9.37 -11.00
C SER A 46 4.93 -8.01 -11.69
N VAL A 47 4.21 -7.95 -12.80
CA VAL A 47 3.94 -6.67 -13.50
C VAL A 47 3.15 -5.74 -12.57
N GLY A 48 2.13 -6.25 -11.88
CA GLY A 48 1.39 -5.51 -10.86
C GLY A 48 2.32 -4.98 -9.76
N ALA A 49 3.14 -5.85 -9.18
CA ALA A 49 4.07 -5.46 -8.13
C ALA A 49 5.07 -4.38 -8.60
N LEU A 50 5.62 -4.50 -9.81
CA LEU A 50 6.54 -3.50 -10.37
C LEU A 50 5.85 -2.16 -10.62
N THR A 51 4.63 -2.18 -11.19
CA THR A 51 3.85 -0.96 -11.41
C THR A 51 3.44 -0.32 -10.09
N GLY A 52 3.12 -1.11 -9.05
CA GLY A 52 2.85 -0.63 -7.71
C GLY A 52 4.05 0.04 -7.05
N VAL A 53 5.26 -0.49 -7.26
CA VAL A 53 6.51 0.15 -6.78
C VAL A 53 6.75 1.49 -7.48
N ILE A 54 6.64 1.52 -8.80
CA ILE A 54 6.77 2.76 -9.57
C ILE A 54 5.72 3.77 -9.10
N ASN A 55 4.48 3.32 -8.90
CA ASN A 55 3.40 4.12 -8.35
C ASN A 55 3.81 4.79 -7.01
N THR A 56 4.28 4.02 -6.03
CA THR A 56 4.64 4.56 -4.70
C THR A 56 5.80 5.56 -4.77
N VAL A 57 6.81 5.32 -5.61
CA VAL A 57 7.93 6.24 -5.82
C VAL A 57 7.46 7.54 -6.50
N LEU A 58 6.60 7.44 -7.51
CA LEU A 58 6.02 8.61 -8.17
C LEU A 58 5.14 9.42 -7.22
N SER A 59 4.34 8.75 -6.38
CA SER A 59 3.52 9.38 -5.34
C SER A 59 4.39 10.13 -4.35
N ALA A 60 5.47 9.53 -3.84
CA ALA A 60 6.41 10.17 -2.93
C ALA A 60 7.03 11.44 -3.53
N ASN A 61 7.24 11.46 -4.84
CA ASN A 61 7.76 12.62 -5.55
C ASN A 61 6.67 13.64 -5.99
N GLY A 62 5.40 13.39 -5.68
CA GLY A 62 4.27 14.27 -6.05
C GLY A 62 4.00 14.32 -7.56
N ASN A 63 4.35 13.25 -8.28
CA ASN A 63 4.19 13.16 -9.74
C ASN A 63 2.86 12.51 -10.10
N ILE A 64 2.07 13.17 -10.97
CA ILE A 64 0.71 12.72 -11.36
C ILE A 64 0.70 11.36 -12.07
N LEU A 65 1.81 10.93 -12.66
CA LEU A 65 1.92 9.61 -13.30
C LEU A 65 1.72 8.45 -12.31
N THR A 66 1.76 8.73 -11.00
CA THR A 66 1.40 7.77 -9.95
C THR A 66 0.06 7.11 -10.24
N PHE A 67 -0.95 7.86 -10.66
CA PHE A 67 -2.28 7.31 -10.94
C PHE A 67 -2.35 6.40 -12.17
N LEU A 68 -1.49 6.63 -13.17
CA LEU A 68 -1.38 5.73 -14.33
C LEU A 68 -0.82 4.36 -13.91
N PHE A 69 0.30 4.37 -13.18
CA PHE A 69 0.91 3.13 -12.69
C PHE A 69 0.04 2.47 -11.62
N GLY A 70 -0.62 3.27 -10.75
CA GLY A 70 -1.59 2.78 -9.79
C GLY A 70 -2.81 2.11 -10.45
N LEU A 71 -3.30 2.64 -11.58
CA LEU A 71 -4.39 2.03 -12.34
C LEU A 71 -4.01 0.63 -12.85
N ILE A 72 -2.80 0.47 -13.39
CA ILE A 72 -2.31 -0.83 -13.87
C ILE A 72 -2.18 -1.81 -12.69
N ASP A 73 -1.51 -1.39 -11.61
CA ASP A 73 -1.32 -2.21 -10.41
C ASP A 73 -2.65 -2.69 -9.82
N VAL A 74 -3.58 -1.76 -9.58
CA VAL A 74 -4.89 -2.06 -8.97
C VAL A 74 -5.75 -2.94 -9.88
N THR A 75 -5.70 -2.75 -11.21
CA THR A 75 -6.43 -3.60 -12.16
C THR A 75 -5.89 -5.02 -12.13
N ILE A 76 -4.57 -5.20 -12.13
CA ILE A 76 -3.94 -6.51 -12.03
C ILE A 76 -4.27 -7.16 -10.68
N ALA A 77 -4.16 -6.41 -9.58
CA ALA A 77 -4.48 -6.91 -8.24
C ALA A 77 -5.95 -7.38 -8.13
N SER A 78 -6.88 -6.61 -8.73
CA SER A 78 -8.30 -7.00 -8.82
C SER A 78 -8.47 -8.32 -9.58
N TYR A 79 -7.85 -8.44 -10.74
CA TYR A 79 -7.94 -9.64 -11.58
C TYR A 79 -7.35 -10.88 -10.88
N VAL A 80 -6.17 -10.73 -10.26
CA VAL A 80 -5.52 -11.82 -9.51
C VAL A 80 -6.39 -12.27 -8.33
N ALA A 81 -6.97 -11.32 -7.60
CA ALA A 81 -7.87 -11.64 -6.48
C ALA A 81 -9.16 -12.31 -6.95
N PHE A 82 -9.73 -11.87 -8.07
CA PHE A 82 -10.90 -12.51 -8.69
C PHE A 82 -10.60 -13.94 -9.10
N ASP A 83 -9.53 -14.18 -9.87
CA ASP A 83 -9.11 -15.53 -10.31
C ASP A 83 -8.87 -16.46 -9.12
N SER A 84 -8.22 -15.97 -8.06
CA SER A 84 -8.01 -16.76 -6.84
C SER A 84 -9.32 -17.16 -6.18
N SER A 85 -10.33 -16.28 -6.19
CA SER A 85 -11.61 -16.50 -5.51
C SER A 85 -12.58 -17.42 -6.26
N ILE A 86 -12.52 -17.46 -7.61
CA ILE A 86 -13.42 -18.30 -8.42
C ILE A 86 -12.84 -19.67 -8.75
N ARG A 87 -11.54 -19.83 -8.58
CA ARG A 87 -10.84 -21.06 -9.00
C ARG A 87 -11.13 -22.23 -8.04
N PRO A 88 -11.40 -23.45 -8.56
CA PRO A 88 -11.45 -24.66 -7.74
C PRO A 88 -10.13 -24.85 -6.97
N GLY A 89 -10.20 -24.99 -5.65
CA GLY A 89 -9.04 -25.13 -4.76
C GLY A 89 -8.21 -23.86 -4.61
N GLY A 90 -8.72 -22.72 -5.03
CA GLY A 90 -8.12 -21.40 -4.75
C GLY A 90 -8.56 -20.85 -3.38
N ASP A 91 -7.78 -19.90 -2.86
CA ASP A 91 -8.16 -19.19 -1.65
C ASP A 91 -9.14 -18.05 -1.99
N PRO A 92 -10.36 -18.05 -1.43
CA PRO A 92 -11.33 -17.00 -1.71
C PRO A 92 -10.92 -15.71 -1.00
N VAL A 93 -10.54 -14.71 -1.80
CA VAL A 93 -10.10 -13.38 -1.32
C VAL A 93 -11.04 -12.27 -1.81
N TRP A 94 -12.36 -12.52 -1.74
CA TRP A 94 -13.40 -11.59 -2.21
C TRP A 94 -13.30 -10.19 -1.63
N GLY A 95 -12.90 -10.07 -0.35
CA GLY A 95 -12.69 -8.76 0.29
C GLY A 95 -11.58 -7.96 -0.40
N ASN A 96 -10.49 -8.64 -0.79
CA ASN A 96 -9.38 -8.04 -1.51
C ASN A 96 -9.81 -7.63 -2.93
N PHE A 97 -10.55 -8.50 -3.65
CA PHE A 97 -11.14 -8.16 -4.94
C PHE A 97 -12.02 -6.91 -4.84
N ALA A 98 -12.97 -6.91 -3.89
CA ALA A 98 -13.89 -5.78 -3.71
C ALA A 98 -13.15 -4.48 -3.39
N LEU A 99 -12.15 -4.52 -2.52
CA LEU A 99 -11.33 -3.36 -2.16
C LEU A 99 -10.60 -2.79 -3.37
N HIS A 100 -9.98 -3.64 -4.20
CA HIS A 100 -9.26 -3.18 -5.38
C HIS A 100 -10.17 -2.74 -6.50
N ALA A 101 -11.21 -3.53 -6.84
CA ALA A 101 -12.10 -3.24 -7.96
C ALA A 101 -13.05 -2.06 -7.70
N PHE A 102 -13.63 -1.98 -6.49
CA PHE A 102 -14.71 -1.01 -6.21
C PHE A 102 -14.26 0.19 -5.39
N TYR A 103 -13.06 0.16 -4.81
CA TYR A 103 -12.54 1.27 -4.04
C TYR A 103 -11.24 1.84 -4.64
N PHE A 104 -10.15 1.09 -4.70
CA PHE A 104 -8.88 1.64 -5.16
C PHE A 104 -8.90 2.03 -6.63
N LEU A 105 -9.54 1.26 -7.50
CA LEU A 105 -9.60 1.55 -8.94
C LEU A 105 -10.35 2.86 -9.23
N PRO A 106 -11.57 3.12 -8.74
CA PRO A 106 -12.21 4.44 -8.87
C PRO A 106 -11.39 5.57 -8.27
N MET A 107 -10.70 5.32 -7.14
CA MET A 107 -9.89 6.34 -6.47
C MET A 107 -8.65 6.76 -7.28
N GLN A 108 -8.17 5.97 -8.25
CA GLN A 108 -7.14 6.42 -9.18
C GLN A 108 -7.63 7.58 -10.05
N PHE A 109 -8.86 7.51 -10.56
CA PHE A 109 -9.47 8.58 -11.37
C PHE A 109 -9.77 9.82 -10.52
N VAL A 110 -10.31 9.63 -9.31
CA VAL A 110 -10.56 10.73 -8.37
C VAL A 110 -9.26 11.44 -8.02
N GLY A 111 -8.23 10.70 -7.68
CA GLY A 111 -6.92 11.25 -7.33
C GLY A 111 -6.27 11.98 -8.50
N TRP A 112 -6.26 11.38 -9.69
CA TRP A 112 -5.72 12.02 -10.88
C TRP A 112 -6.42 13.36 -11.17
N TRP A 113 -7.76 13.41 -11.13
CA TRP A 113 -8.53 14.62 -11.33
C TRP A 113 -8.25 15.69 -10.27
N GLN A 114 -8.20 15.31 -8.98
CA GLN A 114 -7.92 16.21 -7.88
C GLN A 114 -6.49 16.79 -7.97
N TRP A 115 -5.48 15.94 -8.25
CA TRP A 115 -4.11 16.42 -8.39
C TRP A 115 -3.94 17.33 -9.60
N ARG A 116 -4.64 17.06 -10.69
CA ARG A 116 -4.63 17.91 -11.87
C ARG A 116 -5.20 19.30 -11.56
N LYS A 117 -6.32 19.38 -10.84
CA LYS A 117 -6.86 20.66 -10.33
C LYS A 117 -5.88 21.40 -9.43
N ARG A 118 -5.01 20.71 -8.75
CA ARG A 118 -3.95 21.28 -7.89
C ARG A 118 -2.64 21.52 -8.64
N GLY A 119 -2.68 21.59 -9.96
CA GLY A 119 -1.57 21.99 -10.83
C GLY A 119 -0.56 20.90 -11.12
N ALA A 120 -0.81 19.63 -10.74
CA ALA A 120 0.05 18.54 -11.09
C ALA A 120 0.01 18.24 -12.60
N SER A 121 1.18 17.95 -13.16
CA SER A 121 1.35 17.49 -14.55
C SER A 121 2.56 16.55 -14.62
N SER A 122 2.87 16.02 -15.81
CA SER A 122 4.08 15.22 -16.01
C SER A 122 5.37 15.96 -15.65
N LYS A 123 5.36 17.29 -15.69
CA LYS A 123 6.52 18.16 -15.42
C LYS A 123 6.41 18.94 -14.10
N LYS A 124 5.22 19.06 -13.52
CA LYS A 124 4.98 19.85 -12.30
C LYS A 124 4.44 18.96 -11.20
N LYS A 125 5.01 19.09 -10.00
CA LYS A 125 4.55 18.38 -8.79
C LYS A 125 3.21 18.93 -8.32
N VAL A 126 2.45 18.09 -7.62
CA VAL A 126 1.19 18.50 -6.98
C VAL A 126 1.45 19.51 -5.86
N ARG A 127 0.51 20.46 -5.68
CA ARG A 127 0.49 21.32 -4.49
C ARG A 127 -0.21 20.58 -3.36
N ALA A 128 0.55 20.21 -2.34
CA ALA A 128 0.06 19.44 -1.22
C ALA A 128 -0.78 20.29 -0.26
N ARG A 129 -1.82 19.68 0.32
CA ARG A 129 -2.66 20.26 1.38
C ARG A 129 -2.16 19.81 2.75
N ARG A 130 -2.66 20.51 3.78
CA ARG A 130 -2.54 20.08 5.18
C ARG A 130 -3.90 19.98 5.83
N LEU A 131 -4.05 19.01 6.73
CA LEU A 131 -5.24 18.89 7.55
C LEU A 131 -5.24 20.01 8.61
N ASP A 132 -6.42 20.62 8.79
CA ASP A 132 -6.69 21.47 9.94
C ASP A 132 -7.11 20.65 11.18
N GLY A 133 -7.28 21.29 12.33
CA GLY A 133 -7.63 20.61 13.58
C GLY A 133 -8.95 19.85 13.50
N ARG A 134 -9.96 20.40 12.79
CA ARG A 134 -11.27 19.72 12.60
C ARG A 134 -11.13 18.49 11.72
N GLN A 135 -10.35 18.59 10.64
CA GLN A 135 -10.10 17.46 9.74
C GLN A 135 -9.31 16.36 10.43
N TRP A 136 -8.36 16.71 11.31
CA TRP A 136 -7.67 15.73 12.16
C TRP A 136 -8.63 15.00 13.09
N ALA A 137 -9.55 15.72 13.75
CA ALA A 137 -10.55 15.12 14.61
C ALA A 137 -11.47 14.17 13.81
N MET A 138 -11.91 14.58 12.61
CA MET A 138 -12.72 13.74 11.72
C MET A 138 -11.96 12.48 11.27
N LEU A 139 -10.68 12.63 10.90
CA LEU A 139 -9.83 11.50 10.49
C LEU A 139 -9.66 10.51 11.64
N SER A 140 -9.40 10.99 12.85
CA SER A 140 -9.24 10.15 14.05
C SER A 140 -10.54 9.43 14.40
N ALA A 141 -11.68 10.13 14.33
CA ALA A 141 -12.99 9.51 14.58
C ALA A 141 -13.32 8.45 13.51
N ALA A 142 -13.05 8.73 12.23
CA ALA A 142 -13.24 7.78 11.14
C ALA A 142 -12.32 6.56 11.29
N PHE A 143 -11.09 6.77 11.73
CA PHE A 143 -10.14 5.67 12.01
C PHE A 143 -10.66 4.79 13.15
N ALA A 144 -11.06 5.36 14.29
CA ALA A 144 -11.56 4.60 15.42
C ALA A 144 -12.85 3.83 15.08
N ALA A 145 -13.85 4.51 14.53
CA ALA A 145 -15.11 3.89 14.15
C ALA A 145 -14.93 2.83 13.06
N GLY A 146 -14.13 3.14 12.03
CA GLY A 146 -13.81 2.20 10.96
C GLY A 146 -13.09 0.95 11.46
N THR A 147 -12.12 1.10 12.36
CA THR A 147 -11.39 -0.04 12.94
C THR A 147 -12.31 -0.94 13.76
N VAL A 148 -13.16 -0.38 14.60
CA VAL A 148 -14.15 -1.16 15.38
C VAL A 148 -15.09 -1.91 14.43
N THR A 149 -15.62 -1.22 13.42
CA THR A 149 -16.52 -1.83 12.43
C THR A 149 -15.84 -2.94 11.65
N ALA A 150 -14.63 -2.69 11.12
CA ALA A 150 -13.86 -3.68 10.38
C ALA A 150 -13.52 -4.90 11.26
N TYR A 151 -13.11 -4.67 12.49
CA TYR A 151 -12.80 -5.73 13.44
C TYR A 151 -14.03 -6.63 13.70
N LEU A 152 -15.19 -6.02 13.97
CA LEU A 152 -16.43 -6.78 14.22
C LEU A 152 -16.87 -7.59 12.98
N ILE A 153 -16.76 -7.00 11.78
CA ILE A 153 -17.07 -7.71 10.52
C ILE A 153 -16.10 -8.88 10.32
N LEU A 154 -14.79 -8.66 10.49
CA LEU A 154 -13.79 -9.71 10.31
C LEU A 154 -13.96 -10.84 11.33
N CYS A 155 -14.32 -10.53 12.57
CA CYS A 155 -14.66 -11.54 13.58
C CYS A 155 -15.91 -12.34 13.18
N ALA A 156 -16.94 -11.69 12.64
CA ALA A 156 -18.19 -12.34 12.25
C ALA A 156 -18.01 -13.26 11.01
N VAL A 157 -17.13 -12.87 10.07
CA VAL A 157 -16.87 -13.64 8.84
C VAL A 157 -15.79 -14.72 9.05
N GLY A 158 -14.81 -14.43 9.89
CA GLY A 158 -13.60 -15.26 10.06
C GLY A 158 -13.70 -16.42 11.05
N GLY A 159 -14.84 -16.64 11.73
CA GLY A 159 -15.07 -17.79 12.60
C GLY A 159 -15.30 -17.49 14.08
N SER A 160 -15.50 -18.55 14.86
CA SER A 160 -16.08 -18.61 16.19
C SER A 160 -15.45 -17.71 17.26
N PRO A 161 -16.24 -17.31 18.27
CA PRO A 161 -15.79 -16.51 19.43
C PRO A 161 -14.71 -17.18 20.30
N GLU A 162 -14.46 -18.49 20.12
CA GLU A 162 -13.52 -19.30 20.89
C GLU A 162 -12.07 -19.23 20.39
N THR A 163 -11.80 -18.39 19.38
CA THR A 163 -10.48 -18.27 18.79
C THR A 163 -9.47 -17.66 19.78
N GLU A 164 -8.35 -18.37 19.99
CA GLU A 164 -7.25 -17.99 20.90
C GLU A 164 -6.77 -16.55 20.70
N GLY A 165 -6.24 -15.93 21.76
CA GLY A 165 -5.82 -14.52 21.81
C GLY A 165 -4.91 -14.08 20.66
N PHE A 166 -4.10 -14.99 20.08
CA PHE A 166 -3.25 -14.75 18.92
C PHE A 166 -4.08 -14.42 17.65
N ILE A 167 -5.14 -15.18 17.37
CA ILE A 167 -5.98 -14.95 16.17
C ILE A 167 -6.75 -13.64 16.31
N ARG A 168 -7.23 -13.28 17.49
CA ARG A 168 -7.85 -11.98 17.74
C ARG A 168 -6.88 -10.82 17.47
N THR A 169 -5.63 -10.99 17.83
CA THR A 169 -4.57 -10.01 17.57
C THR A 169 -4.34 -9.86 16.05
N VAL A 170 -4.27 -10.94 15.31
CA VAL A 170 -4.12 -10.92 13.84
C VAL A 170 -5.32 -10.23 13.18
N ILE A 171 -6.55 -10.53 13.59
CA ILE A 171 -7.77 -9.88 13.08
C ILE A 171 -7.75 -8.37 13.38
N LEU A 172 -7.30 -7.97 14.56
CA LEU A 172 -7.16 -6.55 14.90
C LEU A 172 -6.14 -5.85 13.98
N PHE A 173 -4.98 -6.46 13.75
CA PHE A 173 -3.98 -5.90 12.83
C PHE A 173 -4.51 -5.82 11.40
N ASP A 174 -5.24 -6.82 10.93
CA ASP A 174 -5.88 -6.79 9.61
C ASP A 174 -6.92 -5.67 9.50
N ALA A 175 -7.73 -5.45 10.54
CA ALA A 175 -8.69 -4.35 10.60
C ALA A 175 -8.00 -2.98 10.58
N LEU A 176 -6.94 -2.81 11.38
CA LEU A 176 -6.14 -1.58 11.41
C LEU A 176 -5.54 -1.28 10.03
N VAL A 177 -4.89 -2.27 9.41
CA VAL A 177 -4.26 -2.11 8.09
C VAL A 177 -5.31 -1.79 7.04
N LEU A 178 -6.47 -2.46 7.05
CA LEU A 178 -7.56 -2.20 6.12
C LEU A 178 -8.04 -0.74 6.19
N VAL A 179 -8.36 -0.27 7.40
CA VAL A 179 -8.89 1.09 7.58
C VAL A 179 -7.84 2.14 7.26
N LEU A 180 -6.58 1.92 7.66
CA LEU A 180 -5.48 2.83 7.32
C LEU A 180 -5.26 2.90 5.79
N ASN A 181 -5.36 1.79 5.06
CA ASN A 181 -5.28 1.78 3.60
C ASN A 181 -6.41 2.61 2.96
N ILE A 182 -7.64 2.48 3.47
CA ILE A 182 -8.79 3.28 3.00
C ILE A 182 -8.53 4.77 3.26
N LEU A 183 -8.17 5.15 4.48
CA LEU A 183 -7.93 6.54 4.83
C LEU A 183 -6.71 7.12 4.10
N GLY A 184 -5.63 6.35 3.98
CA GLY A 184 -4.42 6.73 3.25
C GLY A 184 -4.73 7.03 1.78
N GLN A 185 -5.54 6.21 1.13
CA GLN A 185 -5.94 6.43 -0.26
C GLN A 185 -6.83 7.68 -0.42
N VAL A 186 -7.76 7.95 0.51
CA VAL A 186 -8.54 9.20 0.50
C VAL A 186 -7.61 10.41 0.62
N LEU A 187 -6.72 10.41 1.61
CA LEU A 187 -5.78 11.52 1.81
C LEU A 187 -4.85 11.71 0.61
N MET A 188 -4.36 10.61 0.01
CA MET A 188 -3.56 10.62 -1.20
C MET A 188 -4.33 11.26 -2.35
N SER A 189 -5.54 10.78 -2.62
CA SER A 189 -6.36 11.28 -3.73
C SER A 189 -6.67 12.76 -3.59
N LEU A 190 -6.87 13.25 -2.36
CA LEU A 190 -7.14 14.67 -2.05
C LEU A 190 -5.86 15.51 -1.90
N ALA A 191 -4.69 14.93 -2.11
CA ALA A 191 -3.37 15.57 -2.01
C ALA A 191 -3.03 16.12 -0.60
N PHE A 192 -3.46 15.44 0.46
CA PHE A 192 -3.05 15.78 1.82
C PHE A 192 -1.67 15.21 2.14
N MET A 193 -0.81 16.02 2.76
CA MET A 193 0.52 15.59 3.20
C MET A 193 0.45 14.45 4.22
N GLU A 194 -0.54 14.48 5.06
CA GLU A 194 -0.77 13.54 6.17
C GLU A 194 -1.02 12.10 5.70
N GLN A 195 -1.28 11.87 4.41
CA GLN A 195 -1.26 10.53 3.84
C GLN A 195 0.01 9.77 4.20
N TRP A 196 1.16 10.46 4.28
CA TRP A 196 2.44 9.81 4.57
C TRP A 196 2.55 9.33 6.00
N VAL A 197 1.90 10.03 6.95
CA VAL A 197 1.77 9.55 8.34
C VAL A 197 0.97 8.25 8.35
N VAL A 198 -0.13 8.19 7.60
CA VAL A 198 -0.97 7.00 7.49
C VAL A 198 -0.22 5.85 6.81
N TRP A 199 0.50 6.09 5.71
CA TRP A 199 1.31 5.07 5.05
C TRP A 199 2.46 4.54 5.92
N ILE A 200 3.08 5.39 6.75
CA ILE A 200 4.06 4.96 7.75
C ILE A 200 3.43 3.96 8.72
N LEU A 201 2.24 4.25 9.26
CA LEU A 201 1.52 3.34 10.15
C LEU A 201 1.14 2.04 9.46
N VAL A 202 0.61 2.09 8.21
CA VAL A 202 0.34 0.89 7.41
C VAL A 202 1.58 -0.01 7.33
N ASN A 203 2.73 0.58 7.01
CA ASN A 203 3.95 -0.20 6.86
C ASN A 203 4.45 -0.78 8.19
N ILE A 204 4.36 -0.03 9.30
CA ILE A 204 4.72 -0.53 10.62
C ILE A 204 3.85 -1.74 11.00
N PHE A 205 2.53 -1.62 10.89
CA PHE A 205 1.63 -2.73 11.21
C PHE A 205 1.81 -3.93 10.28
N SER A 206 2.09 -3.67 8.98
CA SER A 206 2.38 -4.74 8.02
C SER A 206 3.70 -5.45 8.34
N ILE A 207 4.74 -4.73 8.75
CA ILE A 207 6.01 -5.33 9.19
C ILE A 207 5.78 -6.20 10.43
N CYS A 208 5.00 -5.74 11.41
CA CYS A 208 4.66 -6.52 12.59
C CYS A 208 3.86 -7.79 12.23
N LEU A 209 2.85 -7.66 11.36
CA LEU A 209 2.02 -8.78 10.91
C LEU A 209 2.83 -9.85 10.17
N TRP A 210 3.62 -9.45 9.18
CA TRP A 210 4.43 -10.37 8.39
C TRP A 210 5.64 -10.90 9.16
N GLY A 211 6.20 -10.09 10.05
CA GLY A 211 7.26 -10.51 10.98
C GLY A 211 6.76 -11.60 11.95
N GLY A 212 5.57 -11.41 12.52
CA GLY A 212 4.93 -12.43 13.35
C GLY A 212 4.67 -13.73 12.60
N LYS A 213 4.16 -13.64 11.36
CA LYS A 213 3.98 -14.82 10.47
C LYS A 213 5.31 -15.50 10.13
N ALA A 214 6.38 -14.74 9.90
CA ALA A 214 7.71 -15.31 9.63
C ALA A 214 8.29 -16.06 10.83
N LEU A 215 8.05 -15.57 12.04
CA LEU A 215 8.47 -16.24 13.27
C LEU A 215 7.66 -17.50 13.56
N SER A 216 6.37 -17.51 13.23
CA SER A 216 5.47 -18.67 13.42
C SER A 216 5.66 -19.75 12.35
N SER A 217 6.19 -19.41 11.19
CA SER A 217 6.42 -20.32 10.07
C SER A 217 7.80 -20.07 9.47
N PRO A 218 8.90 -20.47 10.13
CA PRO A 218 10.27 -20.16 9.73
C PRO A 218 10.66 -20.66 8.32
N ASP A 219 10.00 -21.73 7.85
CA ASP A 219 10.26 -22.32 6.54
C ASP A 219 9.66 -21.54 5.36
N SER A 220 8.88 -20.47 5.66
CA SER A 220 8.25 -19.66 4.64
C SER A 220 9.15 -18.49 4.20
N SER A 221 10.01 -18.73 3.22
CA SER A 221 10.81 -17.66 2.58
C SER A 221 9.96 -16.51 2.05
N TYR A 222 8.69 -16.77 1.72
CA TYR A 222 7.74 -15.75 1.26
C TYR A 222 7.45 -14.70 2.32
N THR A 223 7.26 -15.08 3.58
CA THR A 223 6.99 -14.14 4.67
C THR A 223 8.17 -13.18 4.91
N VAL A 224 9.40 -13.68 4.79
CA VAL A 224 10.62 -12.86 4.90
C VAL A 224 10.67 -11.81 3.78
N VAL A 225 10.36 -12.21 2.53
CA VAL A 225 10.31 -11.27 1.40
C VAL A 225 9.24 -10.19 1.61
N MET A 226 8.09 -10.55 2.19
CA MET A 226 7.06 -9.57 2.53
C MET A 226 7.53 -8.57 3.60
N VAL A 227 8.25 -9.01 4.62
CA VAL A 227 8.87 -8.10 5.60
C VAL A 227 9.82 -7.12 4.91
N ILE A 228 10.72 -7.62 4.06
CA ILE A 228 11.66 -6.78 3.29
C ILE A 228 10.91 -5.76 2.43
N LYS A 229 9.86 -6.18 1.74
CA LYS A 229 8.99 -5.31 0.94
C LYS A 229 8.45 -4.15 1.77
N TYR A 230 7.87 -4.44 2.94
CA TYR A 230 7.29 -3.40 3.79
C TYR A 230 8.35 -2.50 4.44
N ILE A 231 9.57 -2.98 4.66
CA ILE A 231 10.70 -2.13 5.06
C ILE A 231 11.02 -1.10 3.95
N PHE A 232 11.07 -1.50 2.68
CA PHE A 232 11.27 -0.56 1.57
C PHE A 232 10.12 0.43 1.44
N TYR A 233 8.87 -0.02 1.59
CA TYR A 233 7.71 0.88 1.61
C TYR A 233 7.75 1.87 2.77
N PHE A 234 8.17 1.44 3.94
CA PHE A 234 8.37 2.30 5.11
C PHE A 234 9.41 3.38 4.82
N LEU A 235 10.59 3.01 4.32
CA LEU A 235 11.63 3.97 3.93
C LEU A 235 11.14 4.96 2.86
N ASN A 236 10.40 4.48 1.86
CA ASN A 236 9.78 5.35 0.85
C ASN A 236 8.75 6.29 1.45
N SER A 237 7.98 5.85 2.45
CA SER A 237 7.00 6.69 3.14
C SER A 237 7.65 7.80 3.96
N LEU A 238 8.77 7.53 4.62
CA LEU A 238 9.58 8.55 5.30
C LEU A 238 10.11 9.61 4.32
N ASN A 239 10.62 9.17 3.16
CA ASN A 239 11.06 10.08 2.12
C ASN A 239 9.90 10.88 1.53
N GLY A 240 8.75 10.24 1.32
CA GLY A 240 7.51 10.89 0.88
C GLY A 240 7.08 11.98 1.85
N LEU A 241 7.05 11.69 3.15
CA LEU A 241 6.73 12.67 4.18
C LEU A 241 7.66 13.89 4.11
N ARG A 242 8.97 13.66 3.98
CA ARG A 242 9.97 14.71 3.82
C ARG A 242 9.71 15.60 2.61
N ILE A 243 9.47 15.00 1.45
CA ILE A 243 9.21 15.73 0.19
C ILE A 243 7.90 16.52 0.30
N TRP A 244 6.82 15.87 0.76
CA TRP A 244 5.50 16.47 0.84
C TRP A 244 5.39 17.57 1.89
N TYR A 245 6.19 17.50 2.95
CA TYR A 245 6.33 18.61 3.88
C TYR A 245 6.80 19.89 3.16
N GLY A 246 7.76 19.75 2.22
CA GLY A 246 8.19 20.86 1.36
C GLY A 246 7.09 21.33 0.40
N LEU A 247 6.35 20.41 -0.24
CA LEU A 247 5.28 20.73 -1.18
C LEU A 247 4.07 21.42 -0.53
N SER A 248 3.89 21.29 0.79
CA SER A 248 2.79 21.89 1.55
C SER A 248 3.10 23.26 2.17
N ARG A 249 4.36 23.75 2.09
CA ARG A 249 4.77 25.02 2.69
C ARG A 249 4.18 26.27 1.99
N GLY A 250 3.76 26.15 0.75
CA GLY A 250 3.21 27.27 -0.03
C GLY A 250 1.72 27.55 0.18
N GLU A 251 1.04 26.80 1.07
CA GLU A 251 -0.41 26.93 1.31
C GLU A 251 -0.76 27.34 2.77
N ARG A 252 0.16 28.05 3.43
CA ARG A 252 -0.12 28.76 4.69
C ARG A 252 -0.47 30.18 4.44
#